data_abca8091c52b868eb25ddcbc160f5d52
#
_entry.id   abca8091c52b868eb25ddcbc160f5d52
#
_cell.length_a   1.000
_cell.length_b   1.000
_cell.length_c   1.000
_cell.angle_alpha   90.00
_cell.angle_beta   90.00
_cell.angle_gamma   90.00
#
_symmetry.space_group_name_H-M   'P 1'
#
loop_
_entity.id
_entity.type
_entity.pdbx_description
1 polymer ?
#
loop_
_entity_poly.entity_id
_entity_poly.type
_entity_poly.pdbx_seq_one_letter_code
_entity_poly.pdbx_strand_id
1 'polypeptide(L)'
;MENWRQRGQQGLETFGDKLRLYGRWWVARGWNSPRAWRSIAIGVAALALILALFRQPLADWLWPETKIQQLLDDGRQALREGRLSAADGHGARELFEAAAALDPDRSDVQNALVQTAQAALAQARTQLAAGDREAAASSLALARQLQAPSAEI
;
A
#
# COMPACT_ATOMS: atom_id res chain seq x y z
N MET A 1 -47.07 -21.12 27.85
CA MET A 1 -45.82 -20.40 27.47
C MET A 1 -45.57 -20.45 25.95
N GLU A 2 -46.58 -20.22 25.10
CA GLU A 2 -46.43 -20.39 23.62
C GLU A 2 -46.66 -19.13 22.78
N ASN A 3 -46.88 -17.98 23.38
CA ASN A 3 -47.30 -16.78 22.62
C ASN A 3 -46.17 -15.83 22.18
N TRP A 4 -44.89 -16.13 22.45
CA TRP A 4 -43.79 -15.24 22.08
C TRP A 4 -43.18 -15.53 20.70
N ARG A 5 -43.31 -16.76 20.22
CA ARG A 5 -42.74 -17.16 18.89
C ARG A 5 -43.60 -16.70 17.70
N GLN A 6 -44.90 -16.55 17.87
CA GLN A 6 -45.78 -16.14 16.78
C GLN A 6 -45.75 -14.63 16.49
N ARG A 7 -45.44 -13.78 17.45
CA ARG A 7 -45.33 -12.33 17.23
C ARG A 7 -44.05 -11.89 16.49
N GLY A 8 -42.99 -12.67 16.55
CA GLY A 8 -41.72 -12.38 15.88
C GLY A 8 -41.74 -12.66 14.37
N GLN A 9 -42.55 -13.62 13.94
CA GLN A 9 -42.62 -13.99 12.50
C GLN A 9 -43.48 -13.06 11.68
N GLN A 10 -44.56 -12.52 12.24
CA GLN A 10 -45.45 -11.58 11.56
C GLN A 10 -44.79 -10.20 11.26
N GLY A 11 -43.78 -9.80 12.05
CA GLY A 11 -43.06 -8.55 11.84
C GLY A 11 -42.05 -8.58 10.68
N LEU A 12 -41.51 -9.74 10.35
CA LEU A 12 -40.51 -9.88 9.30
C LEU A 12 -41.13 -10.02 7.89
N GLU A 13 -42.32 -10.59 7.79
CA GLU A 13 -43.02 -10.75 6.49
C GLU A 13 -43.56 -9.42 5.97
N THR A 14 -44.02 -8.54 6.86
CA THR A 14 -44.52 -7.21 6.46
C THR A 14 -43.42 -6.23 6.08
N PHE A 15 -42.20 -6.44 6.53
CA PHE A 15 -41.02 -5.60 6.15
C PHE A 15 -40.48 -5.98 4.75
N GLY A 16 -40.51 -7.28 4.43
CA GLY A 16 -40.09 -7.79 3.12
C GLY A 16 -41.02 -7.39 1.97
N ASP A 17 -42.33 -7.38 2.21
CA ASP A 17 -43.31 -7.00 1.20
C ASP A 17 -43.32 -5.49 0.91
N LYS A 18 -43.08 -4.65 1.90
CA LYS A 18 -42.98 -3.20 1.69
C LYS A 18 -41.74 -2.83 0.87
N LEU A 19 -40.60 -3.49 1.07
CA LEU A 19 -39.38 -3.26 0.29
C LEU A 19 -39.52 -3.71 -1.17
N ARG A 20 -40.26 -4.80 -1.42
CA ARG A 20 -40.55 -5.28 -2.79
C ARG A 20 -41.50 -4.37 -3.56
N LEU A 21 -42.47 -3.75 -2.88
CA LEU A 21 -43.42 -2.81 -3.50
C LEU A 21 -42.74 -1.47 -3.83
N TYR A 22 -41.86 -0.97 -2.96
CA TYR A 22 -41.08 0.27 -3.24
C TYR A 22 -40.07 0.07 -4.38
N GLY A 23 -39.38 -1.07 -4.46
CA GLY A 23 -38.44 -1.36 -5.55
C GLY A 23 -39.11 -1.43 -6.93
N ARG A 24 -40.30 -2.03 -7.04
CA ARG A 24 -41.03 -2.15 -8.32
C ARG A 24 -41.58 -0.81 -8.82
N TRP A 25 -41.95 0.09 -7.93
CA TRP A 25 -42.51 1.39 -8.28
C TRP A 25 -41.47 2.36 -8.87
N TRP A 26 -40.26 2.29 -8.35
CA TRP A 26 -39.12 3.09 -8.85
C TRP A 26 -38.62 2.60 -10.22
N VAL A 27 -38.56 1.30 -10.43
CA VAL A 27 -38.11 0.70 -11.70
C VAL A 27 -39.12 0.97 -12.83
N ALA A 28 -40.46 0.92 -12.55
CA ALA A 28 -41.45 1.11 -13.58
C ALA A 28 -41.60 2.57 -14.08
N ARG A 29 -41.25 3.55 -13.28
CA ARG A 29 -41.41 4.96 -13.61
C ARG A 29 -40.19 5.64 -14.21
N GLY A 30 -38.99 5.04 -14.01
CA GLY A 30 -37.71 5.60 -14.47
C GLY A 30 -37.26 5.16 -15.86
N TRP A 31 -37.83 4.07 -16.38
CA TRP A 31 -37.23 3.40 -17.54
C TRP A 31 -37.64 3.98 -18.91
N ASN A 32 -38.56 4.93 -18.95
CA ASN A 32 -39.08 5.43 -20.24
C ASN A 32 -38.70 6.88 -20.57
N SER A 33 -37.76 7.50 -19.82
CA SER A 33 -37.27 8.82 -20.17
C SER A 33 -35.79 8.78 -20.57
N PRO A 34 -35.43 9.17 -21.81
CA PRO A 34 -34.04 9.20 -22.29
C PRO A 34 -33.14 10.12 -21.45
N ARG A 35 -33.76 11.04 -20.68
CA ARG A 35 -33.03 11.93 -19.76
C ARG A 35 -32.56 11.20 -18.48
N ALA A 36 -33.35 10.27 -17.95
CA ALA A 36 -32.97 9.49 -16.78
C ALA A 36 -31.80 8.52 -17.07
N TRP A 37 -31.77 7.95 -18.28
CA TRP A 37 -30.65 7.11 -18.72
C TRP A 37 -29.33 7.88 -18.85
N ARG A 38 -29.41 9.12 -19.33
CA ARG A 38 -28.23 10.00 -19.44
C ARG A 38 -27.67 10.39 -18.06
N SER A 39 -28.52 10.69 -17.09
CA SER A 39 -28.06 11.01 -15.72
C SER A 39 -27.50 9.79 -14.98
N ILE A 40 -28.07 8.59 -15.20
CA ILE A 40 -27.49 7.34 -14.65
C ILE A 40 -26.14 7.04 -15.32
N ALA A 41 -26.04 7.18 -16.64
CA ALA A 41 -24.78 6.95 -17.35
C ALA A 41 -23.68 7.93 -16.90
N ILE A 42 -24.02 9.22 -16.71
CA ILE A 42 -23.08 10.24 -16.16
C ILE A 42 -22.68 9.89 -14.73
N GLY A 43 -23.61 9.45 -13.87
CA GLY A 43 -23.33 9.04 -12.52
C GLY A 43 -22.40 7.82 -12.45
N VAL A 44 -22.63 6.82 -13.29
CA VAL A 44 -21.76 5.64 -13.40
C VAL A 44 -20.38 6.01 -13.95
N ALA A 45 -20.32 6.87 -14.96
CA ALA A 45 -19.05 7.36 -15.49
C ALA A 45 -18.26 8.19 -14.46
N ALA A 46 -18.92 9.05 -13.71
CA ALA A 46 -18.31 9.83 -12.63
C ALA A 46 -17.81 8.92 -11.50
N LEU A 47 -18.59 7.92 -11.10
CA LEU A 47 -18.19 6.93 -10.10
C LEU A 47 -17.00 6.10 -10.59
N ALA A 48 -17.00 5.67 -11.83
CA ALA A 48 -15.88 4.94 -12.44
C ALA A 48 -14.61 5.81 -12.51
N LEU A 49 -14.75 7.09 -12.82
CA LEU A 49 -13.64 8.05 -12.83
C LEU A 49 -13.08 8.27 -11.43
N ILE A 50 -13.95 8.42 -10.42
CA ILE A 50 -13.55 8.54 -9.01
C ILE A 50 -12.82 7.27 -8.56
N LEU A 51 -13.37 6.09 -8.84
CA LEU A 51 -12.73 4.82 -8.52
C LEU A 51 -11.40 4.64 -9.25
N ALA A 52 -11.26 5.11 -10.48
CA ALA A 52 -10.01 5.09 -11.23
C ALA A 52 -8.96 6.03 -10.64
N LEU A 53 -9.35 7.24 -10.22
CA LEU A 53 -8.47 8.22 -9.59
C LEU A 53 -8.03 7.79 -8.18
N PHE A 54 -8.91 7.12 -7.43
CA PHE A 54 -8.62 6.64 -6.08
C PHE A 54 -8.09 5.19 -6.01
N ARG A 55 -7.91 4.55 -7.16
CA ARG A 55 -7.48 3.15 -7.23
C ARG A 55 -6.10 2.91 -6.60
N GLN A 56 -5.15 3.83 -6.79
CA GLN A 56 -3.80 3.70 -6.23
C GLN A 56 -3.76 3.89 -4.71
N PRO A 57 -4.31 4.99 -4.12
CA PRO A 57 -4.23 5.16 -2.67
C PRO A 57 -5.08 4.16 -1.88
N LEU A 58 -6.17 3.63 -2.46
CA LEU A 58 -6.99 2.62 -1.79
C LEU A 58 -6.33 1.23 -1.78
N ALA A 59 -5.61 0.87 -2.84
CA ALA A 59 -4.88 -0.40 -2.90
C ALA A 59 -3.72 -0.41 -1.89
N ASP A 60 -2.97 0.68 -1.78
CA ASP A 60 -1.86 0.83 -0.84
C ASP A 60 -2.32 0.79 0.63
N TRP A 61 -3.54 1.24 0.92
CA TRP A 61 -4.12 1.21 2.26
C TRP A 61 -4.74 -0.15 2.64
N LEU A 62 -5.31 -0.88 1.66
CA LEU A 62 -5.97 -2.17 1.89
C LEU A 62 -5.00 -3.36 1.91
N TRP A 63 -3.82 -3.24 1.28
CA TRP A 63 -2.81 -4.31 1.24
C TRP A 63 -1.39 -3.81 1.51
N PRO A 64 -1.06 -3.42 2.75
CA PRO A 64 0.29 -3.00 3.13
C PRO A 64 1.32 -4.11 2.90
N GLU A 65 0.95 -5.38 3.05
CA GLU A 65 1.80 -6.55 2.78
C GLU A 65 2.36 -6.58 1.36
N THR A 66 1.52 -6.29 0.36
CA THR A 66 1.94 -6.27 -1.05
C THR A 66 2.92 -5.14 -1.30
N LYS A 67 2.73 -3.98 -0.66
CA LYS A 67 3.63 -2.84 -0.79
C LYS A 67 4.99 -3.11 -0.17
N ILE A 68 5.01 -3.70 1.03
CA ILE A 68 6.26 -4.08 1.70
C ILE A 68 7.04 -5.08 0.85
N GLN A 69 6.37 -6.09 0.29
CA GLN A 69 7.03 -7.06 -0.60
C GLN A 69 7.63 -6.40 -1.84
N GLN A 70 6.92 -5.47 -2.48
CA GLN A 70 7.46 -4.70 -3.61
C GLN A 70 8.71 -3.92 -3.22
N LEU A 71 8.64 -3.17 -2.10
CA LEU A 71 9.78 -2.39 -1.62
C LEU A 71 10.99 -3.28 -1.29
N LEU A 72 10.77 -4.46 -0.71
CA LEU A 72 11.82 -5.43 -0.44
C LEU A 72 12.44 -5.98 -1.73
N ASP A 73 11.64 -6.31 -2.72
CA ASP A 73 12.14 -6.86 -3.98
C ASP A 73 12.88 -5.82 -4.80
N ASP A 74 12.36 -4.59 -4.90
CA ASP A 74 13.03 -3.46 -5.54
C ASP A 74 14.33 -3.10 -4.81
N GLY A 75 14.32 -3.09 -3.47
CA GLY A 75 15.51 -2.86 -2.64
C GLY A 75 16.58 -3.94 -2.84
N ARG A 76 16.20 -5.21 -2.89
CA ARG A 76 17.13 -6.31 -3.20
C ARG A 76 17.71 -6.20 -4.62
N GLN A 77 16.93 -5.73 -5.56
CA GLN A 77 17.42 -5.47 -6.91
C GLN A 77 18.44 -4.32 -6.91
N ALA A 78 18.12 -3.19 -6.28
CA ALA A 78 19.04 -2.06 -6.13
C ALA A 78 20.36 -2.48 -5.45
N LEU A 79 20.27 -3.34 -4.41
CA LEU A 79 21.43 -3.89 -3.71
C LEU A 79 22.32 -4.75 -4.64
N ARG A 80 21.72 -5.62 -5.48
CA ARG A 80 22.46 -6.42 -6.49
C ARG A 80 23.13 -5.57 -7.55
N GLU A 81 22.53 -4.44 -7.92
CA GLU A 81 23.05 -3.47 -8.88
C GLU A 81 24.12 -2.53 -8.25
N GLY A 82 24.39 -2.66 -6.95
CA GLY A 82 25.32 -1.82 -6.23
C GLY A 82 24.81 -0.41 -5.93
N ARG A 83 23.54 -0.13 -6.16
CA ARG A 83 22.88 1.13 -5.83
C ARG A 83 22.47 1.14 -4.36
N LEU A 84 23.44 1.39 -3.47
CA LEU A 84 23.22 1.31 -2.02
C LEU A 84 22.37 2.48 -1.49
N SER A 85 22.57 3.68 -2.03
CA SER A 85 21.76 4.86 -1.76
C SER A 85 21.68 5.71 -3.02
N ALA A 86 20.53 6.35 -3.24
CA ALA A 86 20.30 7.19 -4.41
C ALA A 86 19.40 8.38 -4.04
N ALA A 87 19.78 9.57 -4.53
CA ALA A 87 19.05 10.81 -4.25
C ALA A 87 17.62 10.83 -4.82
N ASP A 88 17.34 9.96 -5.79
CA ASP A 88 16.00 9.78 -6.39
C ASP A 88 15.08 8.86 -5.58
N GLY A 89 15.56 8.33 -4.43
CA GLY A 89 14.79 7.44 -3.55
C GLY A 89 14.73 5.98 -4.03
N HIS A 90 15.47 5.60 -5.09
CA HIS A 90 15.49 4.25 -5.64
C HIS A 90 16.75 3.45 -5.27
N GLY A 91 17.48 3.88 -4.25
CA GLY A 91 18.57 3.11 -3.64
C GLY A 91 18.05 2.05 -2.67
N ALA A 92 18.89 1.05 -2.40
CA ALA A 92 18.52 -0.04 -1.47
C ALA A 92 18.13 0.48 -0.08
N ARG A 93 18.90 1.45 0.45
CA ARG A 93 18.61 2.08 1.74
C ARG A 93 17.21 2.69 1.76
N GLU A 94 16.91 3.57 0.82
CA GLU A 94 15.67 4.34 0.77
C GLU A 94 14.45 3.39 0.65
N LEU A 95 14.57 2.33 -0.15
CA LEU A 95 13.51 1.34 -0.33
C LEU A 95 13.28 0.50 0.92
N PHE A 96 14.35 0.08 1.62
CA PHE A 96 14.22 -0.67 2.87
C PHE A 96 13.78 0.21 4.05
N GLU A 97 14.20 1.47 4.12
CA GLU A 97 13.68 2.45 5.10
C GLU A 97 12.18 2.72 4.87
N ALA A 98 11.74 2.83 3.62
CA ALA A 98 10.31 2.96 3.30
C ALA A 98 9.52 1.71 3.70
N ALA A 99 10.09 0.51 3.55
CA ALA A 99 9.48 -0.73 4.04
C ALA A 99 9.43 -0.77 5.57
N ALA A 100 10.49 -0.33 6.27
CA ALA A 100 10.55 -0.24 7.73
C ALA A 100 9.55 0.78 8.30
N ALA A 101 9.26 1.85 7.57
CA ALA A 101 8.24 2.83 7.97
C ALA A 101 6.82 2.25 7.94
N LEU A 102 6.57 1.21 7.13
CA LEU A 102 5.28 0.52 7.08
C LEU A 102 5.16 -0.56 8.16
N ASP A 103 6.26 -1.27 8.46
CA ASP A 103 6.32 -2.31 9.49
C ASP A 103 7.75 -2.37 10.08
N PRO A 104 8.00 -1.65 11.19
CA PRO A 104 9.33 -1.54 11.79
C PRO A 104 9.80 -2.84 12.45
N ASP A 105 8.89 -3.70 12.89
CA ASP A 105 9.23 -4.93 13.63
C ASP A 105 9.50 -6.13 12.70
N ARG A 106 9.43 -5.92 11.42
CA ARG A 106 9.58 -6.96 10.42
C ARG A 106 11.05 -7.39 10.26
N SER A 107 11.34 -8.61 10.61
CA SER A 107 12.71 -9.13 10.65
C SER A 107 13.40 -9.18 9.28
N ASP A 108 12.67 -9.41 8.18
CA ASP A 108 13.22 -9.44 6.83
C ASP A 108 13.66 -8.03 6.36
N VAL A 109 12.93 -6.97 6.76
CA VAL A 109 13.30 -5.58 6.51
C VAL A 109 14.55 -5.21 7.30
N GLN A 110 14.60 -5.56 8.60
CA GLN A 110 15.78 -5.30 9.44
C GLN A 110 17.02 -6.04 8.91
N ASN A 111 16.88 -7.27 8.49
CA ASN A 111 17.95 -8.03 7.88
C ASN A 111 18.44 -7.39 6.56
N ALA A 112 17.53 -6.85 5.74
CA ALA A 112 17.88 -6.18 4.51
C ALA A 112 18.69 -4.88 4.75
N LEU A 113 18.34 -4.10 5.77
CA LEU A 113 19.12 -2.92 6.19
C LEU A 113 20.52 -3.32 6.66
N VAL A 114 20.65 -4.38 7.46
CA VAL A 114 21.96 -4.90 7.89
C VAL A 114 22.79 -5.38 6.70
N GLN A 115 22.20 -6.06 5.73
CA GLN A 115 22.89 -6.46 4.49
C GLN A 115 23.35 -5.26 3.68
N THR A 116 22.56 -4.20 3.61
CA THR A 116 22.93 -2.95 2.94
C THR A 116 24.12 -2.28 3.63
N ALA A 117 24.14 -2.26 4.96
CA ALA A 117 25.28 -1.76 5.72
C ALA A 117 26.56 -2.55 5.45
N GLN A 118 26.47 -3.88 5.40
CA GLN A 118 27.62 -4.74 5.08
C GLN A 118 28.11 -4.51 3.65
N ALA A 119 27.20 -4.37 2.68
CA ALA A 119 27.54 -4.03 1.31
C ALA A 119 28.25 -2.66 1.20
N ALA A 120 27.78 -1.67 1.96
CA ALA A 120 28.42 -0.36 2.02
C ALA A 120 29.84 -0.45 2.60
N LEU A 121 30.08 -1.27 3.62
CA LEU A 121 31.44 -1.52 4.15
C LEU A 121 32.34 -2.23 3.12
N ALA A 122 31.82 -3.20 2.38
CA ALA A 122 32.55 -3.87 1.33
C ALA A 122 32.92 -2.90 0.20
N GLN A 123 31.98 -2.06 -0.22
CA GLN A 123 32.21 -1.02 -1.23
C GLN A 123 33.26 -0.01 -0.77
N ALA A 124 33.19 0.45 0.47
CA ALA A 124 34.20 1.36 1.03
C ALA A 124 35.61 0.77 0.99
N ARG A 125 35.78 -0.52 1.29
CA ARG A 125 37.08 -1.21 1.20
C ARG A 125 37.62 -1.24 -0.24
N THR A 126 36.73 -1.53 -1.21
CA THR A 126 37.11 -1.55 -2.63
C THR A 126 37.51 -0.15 -3.10
N GLN A 127 36.80 0.89 -2.71
CA GLN A 127 37.10 2.28 -3.05
C GLN A 127 38.43 2.75 -2.41
N LEU A 128 38.70 2.36 -1.16
CA LEU A 128 39.98 2.62 -0.52
C LEU A 128 41.16 1.95 -1.24
N ALA A 129 40.96 0.69 -1.67
CA ALA A 129 41.98 -0.02 -2.44
C ALA A 129 42.22 0.62 -3.82
N ALA A 130 41.22 1.25 -4.41
CA ALA A 130 41.30 2.02 -5.65
C ALA A 130 41.89 3.46 -5.44
N GLY A 131 42.09 3.86 -4.18
CA GLY A 131 42.58 5.20 -3.84
C GLY A 131 41.53 6.30 -3.79
N ASP A 132 40.26 5.95 -3.98
CA ASP A 132 39.15 6.89 -3.93
C ASP A 132 38.67 7.08 -2.48
N ARG A 133 39.32 8.02 -1.79
CA ARG A 133 39.02 8.28 -0.37
C ARG A 133 37.68 8.96 -0.14
N GLU A 134 37.24 9.79 -1.07
CA GLU A 134 35.99 10.53 -0.93
C GLU A 134 34.78 9.58 -1.08
N ALA A 135 34.76 8.74 -2.11
CA ALA A 135 33.75 7.72 -2.27
C ALA A 135 33.77 6.72 -1.10
N ALA A 136 34.93 6.32 -0.60
CA ALA A 136 35.02 5.44 0.55
C ALA A 136 34.48 6.07 1.84
N ALA A 137 34.71 7.36 2.06
CA ALA A 137 34.16 8.08 3.21
C ALA A 137 32.63 8.14 3.16
N SER A 138 32.04 8.36 1.98
CA SER A 138 30.60 8.38 1.79
C SER A 138 29.97 6.98 2.05
N SER A 139 30.61 5.92 1.56
CA SER A 139 30.15 4.53 1.79
C SER A 139 30.27 4.13 3.27
N LEU A 140 31.31 4.59 3.98
CA LEU A 140 31.44 4.38 5.42
C LEU A 140 30.41 5.17 6.22
N ALA A 141 30.10 6.39 5.82
CA ALA A 141 29.03 7.18 6.45
C ALA A 141 27.69 6.49 6.33
N LEU A 142 27.38 5.96 5.14
CA LEU A 142 26.18 5.17 4.90
C LEU A 142 26.10 3.93 5.81
N ALA A 143 27.21 3.16 5.89
CA ALA A 143 27.25 1.97 6.74
C ALA A 143 27.05 2.30 8.23
N ARG A 144 27.61 3.41 8.72
CA ARG A 144 27.41 3.87 10.10
C ARG A 144 25.96 4.28 10.35
N GLN A 145 25.36 4.99 9.42
CA GLN A 145 23.97 5.43 9.53
C GLN A 145 23.00 4.25 9.64
N LEU A 146 23.23 3.18 8.86
CA LEU A 146 22.40 1.97 8.89
C LEU A 146 22.66 1.07 10.10
N GLN A 147 23.83 1.19 10.77
CA GLN A 147 24.15 0.43 11.98
C GLN A 147 23.80 1.17 13.28
N ALA A 148 23.50 2.47 13.20
CA ALA A 148 23.02 3.21 14.36
C ALA A 148 21.64 2.65 14.72
N PRO A 149 21.43 2.18 15.97
CA PRO A 149 20.08 1.79 16.39
C PRO A 149 19.16 3.00 16.23
N SER A 150 17.98 2.77 15.66
CA SER A 150 16.90 3.76 15.51
C SER A 150 16.28 4.18 16.86
N ALA A 151 17.16 4.42 17.86
CA ALA A 151 16.80 4.70 19.24
C ALA A 151 16.69 6.20 19.55
N GLU A 152 16.67 7.06 18.53
CA GLU A 152 16.44 8.50 18.71
C GLU A 152 15.49 9.04 17.64
N ILE A 153 14.20 8.72 17.80
CA ILE A 153 13.11 9.59 17.35
C ILE A 153 12.06 9.65 18.45
#